data_34114aac1b6f22ce4c03d7ede1dc92b5
#
_entry.id   34114aac1b6f22ce4c03d7ede1dc92b5
#
_cell.length_a   1.000
_cell.length_b   1.000
_cell.length_c   1.000
_cell.angle_alpha   90.00
_cell.angle_beta   90.00
_cell.angle_gamma   90.00
#
_symmetry.space_group_name_H-M   'P 1'
#
loop_
_entity.id
_entity.type
_entity.pdbx_description
1 polymer ?
#
loop_
_entity_poly.entity_id
_entity_poly.type
_entity_poly.pdbx_seq_one_letter_code
_entity_poly.pdbx_strand_id
1 'polypeptide(L)'
;MLSISRYFKFPAANTRIRFVIFFFVFLTDVIFQVLQNDIDLLNPPAELEKKKHKLKRLVQSPNSFFMDVKCQGCFNITTVFSHSQTVVVCGNCQTVLCQPTGGRARLTEGCSFRKKGD
;
A
#
# COMPACT_ATOMS: atom_id res chain seq x y z
N MET A 1 27.71 33.08 16.67
CA MET A 1 27.77 31.92 15.79
C MET A 1 29.12 31.68 15.12
N LEU A 2 30.02 32.62 15.13
CA LEU A 2 31.37 32.47 14.55
C LEU A 2 32.42 31.92 15.52
N SER A 3 32.11 31.71 16.78
CA SER A 3 33.05 31.24 17.79
C SER A 3 33.17 29.70 17.91
N ILE A 4 32.25 28.95 17.34
CA ILE A 4 32.24 27.49 17.45
C ILE A 4 33.20 26.84 16.46
N SER A 5 33.52 27.50 15.34
CA SER A 5 34.48 26.96 14.34
C SER A 5 35.95 27.02 14.74
N ARG A 6 36.29 27.76 15.82
CA ARG A 6 37.68 27.87 16.28
C ARG A 6 38.13 26.78 17.22
N TYR A 7 37.21 26.01 17.81
CA TYR A 7 37.56 24.95 18.77
C TYR A 7 37.78 23.57 18.14
N PHE A 8 37.45 23.39 16.88
CA PHE A 8 37.66 22.12 16.16
C PHE A 8 38.87 22.21 15.22
N LYS A 9 40.03 22.61 15.75
CA LYS A 9 41.28 22.44 15.02
C LYS A 9 41.83 21.03 15.35
N PHE A 10 41.46 20.02 14.58
CA PHE A 10 42.05 18.72 14.66
C PHE A 10 43.52 18.78 14.23
N PRO A 11 44.47 18.24 15.05
CA PRO A 11 45.85 18.14 14.62
C PRO A 11 45.91 17.23 13.39
N ALA A 12 46.59 17.69 12.36
CA ALA A 12 46.66 17.03 11.05
C ALA A 12 47.45 15.71 11.02
N ALA A 13 47.71 15.08 12.20
CA ALA A 13 48.72 14.06 12.32
C ALA A 13 48.24 12.61 12.27
N ASN A 14 46.97 12.28 12.05
CA ASN A 14 46.61 10.87 11.91
C ASN A 14 45.36 10.68 11.04
N THR A 15 45.61 10.38 9.79
CA THR A 15 44.58 10.01 8.80
C THR A 15 43.74 8.79 9.22
N ARG A 16 44.32 7.88 10.04
CA ARG A 16 43.60 6.68 10.55
C ARG A 16 42.56 7.02 11.60
N ILE A 17 42.82 7.99 12.46
CA ILE A 17 41.87 8.41 13.51
C ILE A 17 40.72 9.19 12.90
N ARG A 18 40.96 9.94 11.82
CA ARG A 18 39.90 10.63 11.08
C ARG A 18 38.89 9.67 10.47
N PHE A 19 39.33 8.53 9.97
CA PHE A 19 38.44 7.53 9.38
C PHE A 19 37.57 6.84 10.45
N VAL A 20 38.12 6.54 11.59
CA VAL A 20 37.39 5.90 12.70
C VAL A 20 36.35 6.86 13.29
N ILE A 21 36.71 8.14 13.47
CA ILE A 21 35.77 9.14 13.97
C ILE A 21 34.67 9.41 12.94
N PHE A 22 34.99 9.46 11.65
CA PHE A 22 34.01 9.65 10.58
C PHE A 22 33.05 8.45 10.50
N PHE A 23 33.55 7.23 10.67
CA PHE A 23 32.75 6.03 10.70
C PHE A 23 31.86 5.96 11.94
N PHE A 24 32.35 6.40 13.10
CA PHE A 24 31.59 6.48 14.35
C PHE A 24 30.46 7.52 14.26
N VAL A 25 30.73 8.69 13.69
CA VAL A 25 29.73 9.73 13.49
C VAL A 25 28.67 9.27 12.51
N PHE A 26 29.06 8.55 11.44
CA PHE A 26 28.11 8.01 10.48
C PHE A 26 27.19 6.93 11.08
N LEU A 27 27.74 6.07 11.96
CA LEU A 27 26.98 5.07 12.69
C LEU A 27 26.00 5.69 13.70
N THR A 28 26.39 6.76 14.37
CA THR A 28 25.50 7.46 15.31
C THR A 28 24.37 8.18 14.60
N ASP A 29 24.60 8.75 13.43
CA ASP A 29 23.54 9.37 12.63
C ASP A 29 22.49 8.37 12.15
N VAL A 30 22.92 7.18 11.72
CA VAL A 30 22.00 6.11 11.30
C VAL A 30 21.18 5.61 12.50
N ILE A 31 21.79 5.40 13.65
CA ILE A 31 21.10 4.97 14.86
C ILE A 31 20.14 6.07 15.35
N PHE A 32 20.53 7.33 15.25
CA PHE A 32 19.71 8.45 15.65
C PHE A 32 18.48 8.62 14.76
N GLN A 33 18.59 8.37 13.45
CA GLN A 33 17.46 8.40 12.52
C GLN A 33 16.42 7.31 12.82
N VAL A 34 16.85 6.13 13.26
CA VAL A 34 15.95 5.05 13.67
C VAL A 34 15.20 5.40 14.97
N LEU A 35 15.85 6.16 15.88
CA LEU A 35 15.29 6.54 17.18
C LEU A 35 14.47 7.84 17.14
N GLN A 36 14.52 8.63 16.06
CA GLN A 36 13.80 9.91 15.96
C GLN A 36 12.28 9.78 15.84
N ASN A 37 11.80 8.62 15.47
CA ASN A 37 10.37 8.37 15.31
C ASN A 37 9.88 7.46 16.44
N ASP A 38 9.56 8.04 17.59
CA ASP A 38 8.82 7.37 18.66
C ASP A 38 7.37 7.11 18.23
N ILE A 39 7.20 6.46 17.09
CA ILE A 39 5.89 6.09 16.58
C ILE A 39 5.58 4.68 17.09
N ASP A 40 4.48 4.53 17.79
CA ASP A 40 3.93 3.23 18.10
C ASP A 40 3.53 2.52 16.79
N LEU A 41 4.22 1.44 16.47
CA LEU A 41 3.97 0.69 15.24
C LEU A 41 2.62 -0.04 15.26
N LEU A 42 2.10 -0.33 16.45
CA LEU A 42 0.79 -0.98 16.60
C LEU A 42 -0.37 0.01 16.47
N ASN A 43 -0.15 1.27 16.80
CA ASN A 43 -1.14 2.32 16.72
C ASN A 43 -0.62 3.49 15.88
N PRO A 44 -0.44 3.29 14.57
CA PRO A 44 0.09 4.35 13.72
C PRO A 44 -0.89 5.52 13.60
N PRO A 45 -0.42 6.77 13.48
CA PRO A 45 -1.29 7.92 13.28
C PRO A 45 -2.00 7.84 11.92
N ALA A 46 -3.26 8.23 11.88
CA ALA A 46 -4.10 8.13 10.69
C ALA A 46 -3.54 8.87 9.47
N GLU A 47 -2.84 9.98 9.69
CA GLU A 47 -2.23 10.77 8.61
C GLU A 47 -1.10 10.01 7.90
N LEU A 48 -0.25 9.31 8.65
CA LEU A 48 0.80 8.49 8.08
C LEU A 48 0.24 7.28 7.34
N GLU A 49 -0.79 6.65 7.86
CA GLU A 49 -1.46 5.51 7.23
C GLU A 49 -2.09 5.89 5.88
N LYS A 50 -2.67 7.08 5.76
CA LYS A 50 -3.21 7.57 4.49
C LYS A 50 -2.15 7.74 3.40
N LYS A 51 -0.93 8.13 3.78
CA LYS A 51 0.18 8.34 2.84
C LYS A 51 0.83 7.04 2.37
N LYS A 52 0.71 5.97 3.15
CA LYS A 52 1.27 4.66 2.79
C LYS A 52 0.44 4.00 1.68
N HIS A 53 1.12 3.20 0.87
CA HIS A 53 0.44 2.35 -0.11
C HIS A 53 -0.51 1.38 0.59
N LYS A 54 -1.67 1.10 -0.02
CA LYS A 54 -2.72 0.26 0.58
C LYS A 54 -2.27 -1.14 1.00
N LEU A 55 -1.26 -1.71 0.34
CA LEU A 55 -0.70 -3.02 0.69
C LEU A 55 0.42 -2.95 1.73
N LYS A 56 0.88 -1.74 2.07
CA LYS A 56 1.94 -1.50 3.06
C LYS A 56 1.42 -0.93 4.38
N ARG A 57 0.11 -0.83 4.53
CA ARG A 57 -0.53 -0.37 5.77
C ARG A 57 -0.52 -1.48 6.81
N LEU A 58 -0.71 -1.12 8.08
CA LEU A 58 -0.87 -2.08 9.17
C LEU A 58 -2.00 -3.07 8.87
N VAL A 59 -3.14 -2.56 8.43
CA VAL A 59 -4.23 -3.38 7.88
C VAL A 59 -4.28 -3.13 6.39
N GLN A 60 -3.93 -4.14 5.59
CA GLN A 60 -3.89 -4.04 4.15
C GLN A 60 -5.29 -3.96 3.56
N SER A 61 -5.43 -3.16 2.49
CA SER A 61 -6.67 -3.11 1.71
C SER A 61 -6.51 -3.96 0.45
N PRO A 62 -7.48 -4.83 0.11
CA PRO A 62 -7.38 -5.65 -1.09
C PRO A 62 -7.59 -4.82 -2.36
N ASN A 63 -7.06 -5.31 -3.49
CA ASN A 63 -7.35 -4.78 -4.82
C ASN A 63 -8.67 -5.29 -5.38
N SER A 64 -9.17 -6.39 -4.84
CA SER A 64 -10.41 -7.02 -5.24
C SER A 64 -11.62 -6.38 -4.55
N PHE A 65 -12.75 -6.49 -5.16
CA PHE A 65 -14.00 -5.98 -4.62
C PHE A 65 -15.17 -6.86 -5.08
N PHE A 66 -16.28 -6.79 -4.38
CA PHE A 66 -17.54 -7.36 -4.83
C PHE A 66 -18.35 -6.32 -5.60
N MET A 67 -19.06 -6.76 -6.57
CA MET A 67 -19.93 -5.89 -7.38
C MET A 67 -21.30 -6.53 -7.57
N ASP A 68 -22.31 -5.68 -7.63
CA ASP A 68 -23.66 -6.09 -7.96
C ASP A 68 -23.87 -5.91 -9.46
N VAL A 69 -24.11 -7.02 -10.16
CA VAL A 69 -24.30 -7.04 -11.60
C VAL A 69 -25.78 -7.24 -11.90
N LYS A 70 -26.34 -6.35 -12.70
CA LYS A 70 -27.71 -6.42 -13.16
C LYS A 70 -27.78 -7.16 -14.49
N CYS A 71 -28.60 -8.21 -14.53
CA CYS A 71 -28.83 -8.97 -15.76
C CYS A 71 -29.61 -8.13 -16.77
N GLN A 72 -29.23 -8.21 -18.03
CA GLN A 72 -29.88 -7.51 -19.10
C GLN A 72 -31.29 -8.08 -19.44
N GLY A 73 -31.47 -9.39 -19.28
CA GLY A 73 -32.73 -10.05 -19.59
C GLY A 73 -33.80 -9.93 -18.53
N CYS A 74 -33.50 -10.43 -17.32
CA CYS A 74 -34.48 -10.52 -16.24
C CYS A 74 -34.36 -9.40 -15.20
N PHE A 75 -33.39 -8.48 -15.34
CA PHE A 75 -33.11 -7.39 -14.40
C PHE A 75 -32.80 -7.83 -12.98
N ASN A 76 -32.44 -9.10 -12.80
CA ASN A 76 -32.04 -9.61 -11.50
C ASN A 76 -30.63 -9.13 -11.13
N ILE A 77 -30.43 -8.80 -9.87
CA ILE A 77 -29.16 -8.33 -9.37
C ILE A 77 -28.44 -9.49 -8.69
N THR A 78 -27.24 -9.80 -9.16
CA THR A 78 -26.40 -10.87 -8.62
C THR A 78 -25.08 -10.28 -8.14
N THR A 79 -24.64 -10.67 -6.93
CA THR A 79 -23.34 -10.26 -6.42
C THR A 79 -22.24 -11.13 -7.02
N VAL A 80 -21.24 -10.48 -7.63
CA VAL A 80 -20.11 -11.14 -8.30
C VAL A 80 -18.80 -10.61 -7.74
N PHE A 81 -17.84 -11.50 -7.58
CA PHE A 81 -16.48 -11.13 -7.19
C PHE A 81 -15.70 -10.61 -8.40
N SER A 82 -14.95 -9.52 -8.21
CA SER A 82 -14.21 -8.86 -9.31
C SER A 82 -13.12 -9.75 -9.95
N HIS A 83 -12.57 -10.68 -9.18
CA HIS A 83 -11.56 -11.64 -9.65
C HIS A 83 -12.10 -13.06 -9.66
N SER A 84 -13.36 -13.23 -10.06
CA SER A 84 -13.99 -14.54 -10.16
C SER A 84 -13.21 -15.46 -11.11
N GLN A 85 -12.96 -16.67 -10.67
CA GLN A 85 -12.27 -17.70 -11.47
C GLN A 85 -13.24 -18.64 -12.18
N THR A 86 -14.52 -18.56 -11.89
CA THR A 86 -15.56 -19.36 -12.50
C THR A 86 -16.54 -18.50 -13.26
N VAL A 87 -17.19 -19.10 -14.25
CA VAL A 87 -18.26 -18.44 -14.99
C VAL A 87 -19.46 -18.23 -14.08
N VAL A 88 -19.94 -17.00 -13.99
CA VAL A 88 -21.14 -16.64 -13.24
C VAL A 88 -22.33 -16.50 -14.16
N VAL A 89 -23.39 -17.21 -13.87
CA VAL A 89 -24.61 -17.25 -14.65
C VAL A 89 -25.76 -16.66 -13.85
N CYS A 90 -26.67 -15.95 -14.52
CA CYS A 90 -27.88 -15.46 -13.89
C CYS A 90 -28.79 -16.64 -13.46
N GLY A 91 -29.29 -16.61 -12.21
CA GLY A 91 -30.12 -17.67 -11.70
C GLY A 91 -31.50 -17.81 -12.35
N ASN A 92 -32.01 -16.75 -12.97
CA ASN A 92 -33.34 -16.74 -13.60
C ASN A 92 -33.30 -17.09 -15.09
N CYS A 93 -32.46 -16.38 -15.85
CA CYS A 93 -32.43 -16.56 -17.31
C CYS A 93 -31.19 -17.34 -17.81
N GLN A 94 -30.33 -17.77 -16.92
CA GLN A 94 -29.12 -18.54 -17.20
C GLN A 94 -28.16 -17.85 -18.20
N THR A 95 -28.27 -16.56 -18.33
CA THR A 95 -27.35 -15.76 -19.15
C THR A 95 -26.02 -15.60 -18.44
N VAL A 96 -24.93 -15.77 -19.17
CA VAL A 96 -23.59 -15.58 -18.62
C VAL A 96 -23.37 -14.12 -18.28
N LEU A 97 -23.13 -13.82 -17.02
CA LEU A 97 -22.88 -12.45 -16.54
C LEU A 97 -21.40 -12.10 -16.56
N CYS A 98 -20.55 -13.07 -16.29
CA CYS A 98 -19.14 -12.84 -16.09
C CYS A 98 -18.33 -14.02 -16.57
N GLN A 99 -17.23 -13.74 -17.26
CA GLN A 99 -16.26 -14.74 -17.71
C GLN A 99 -14.95 -14.57 -16.94
N PRO A 100 -14.33 -15.66 -16.48
CA PRO A 100 -13.05 -15.57 -15.80
C PRO A 100 -11.93 -15.21 -16.78
N THR A 101 -10.97 -14.43 -16.28
CA THR A 101 -9.72 -14.13 -16.96
C THR A 101 -8.56 -14.32 -15.98
N GLY A 102 -7.33 -14.12 -16.44
CA GLY A 102 -6.15 -14.20 -15.57
C GLY A 102 -6.07 -13.11 -14.49
N GLY A 103 -6.88 -12.07 -14.59
CA GLY A 103 -7.00 -10.99 -13.63
C GLY A 103 -8.46 -10.72 -13.27
N ARG A 104 -8.92 -9.51 -13.54
CA ARG A 104 -10.33 -9.15 -13.33
C ARG A 104 -11.23 -9.90 -14.30
N ALA A 105 -12.33 -10.41 -13.79
CA ALA A 105 -13.34 -11.06 -14.59
C ALA A 105 -13.95 -10.08 -15.61
N ARG A 106 -14.22 -10.55 -16.80
CA ARG A 106 -14.83 -9.78 -17.87
C ARG A 106 -16.35 -9.91 -17.79
N LEU A 107 -17.03 -8.79 -17.67
CA LEU A 107 -18.49 -8.73 -17.70
C LEU A 107 -19.00 -8.86 -19.13
N THR A 108 -20.15 -9.50 -19.28
CA THR A 108 -20.83 -9.60 -20.56
C THR A 108 -21.37 -8.22 -20.98
N GLU A 109 -21.32 -7.91 -22.26
CA GLU A 109 -21.85 -6.66 -22.79
C GLU A 109 -23.35 -6.51 -22.48
N GLY A 110 -23.75 -5.28 -22.15
CA GLY A 110 -25.13 -4.97 -21.80
C GLY A 110 -25.49 -5.15 -20.34
N CYS A 111 -24.65 -5.80 -19.54
CA CYS A 111 -24.83 -5.90 -18.10
C CYS A 111 -24.29 -4.64 -17.41
N SER A 112 -25.07 -4.04 -16.55
CA SER A 112 -24.61 -2.94 -15.69
C SER A 112 -24.13 -3.46 -14.36
N PHE A 113 -23.12 -2.81 -13.80
CA PHE A 113 -22.58 -3.19 -12.50
C PHE A 113 -22.41 -1.98 -11.58
N ARG A 114 -22.45 -2.23 -10.30
CA ARG A 114 -22.13 -1.25 -9.26
C ARG A 114 -21.21 -1.89 -8.23
N LYS A 115 -20.17 -1.17 -7.83
CA LYS A 115 -19.29 -1.61 -6.79
C LYS A 115 -20.03 -1.68 -5.45
N LYS A 116 -19.94 -2.81 -4.77
CA LYS A 116 -20.58 -2.99 -3.47
C LYS A 116 -19.80 -2.25 -2.38
N GLY A 117 -20.50 -1.57 -1.51
CA GLY A 117 -19.89 -0.79 -0.43
C GLY A 117 -19.81 0.72 -0.68
N ASP A 118 -20.22 1.17 -1.83
CA ASP A 118 -20.35 2.59 -2.14
C ASP A 118 -21.80 3.09 -1.91
#